data_92bff40497c1a26c2734efa0afb71a1f
#
_entry.id   92bff40497c1a26c2734efa0afb71a1f
#
_cell.length_a   1.000
_cell.length_b   1.000
_cell.length_c   1.000
_cell.angle_alpha   90.00
_cell.angle_beta   90.00
_cell.angle_gamma   90.00
#
_symmetry.space_group_name_H-M   'P 1'
#
loop_
_entity.id
_entity.type
_entity.pdbx_description
1 polymer ?
#
loop_
_entity_poly.entity_id
_entity_poly.type
_entity_poly.pdbx_seq_one_letter_code
_entity_poly.pdbx_strand_id
1 'polypeptide(L)'
;MKNSLILICFLFIGIAGIKAQDRNLAKEAKCAVRVDFSSPGSGIDLKTYDAIKKILDDNKLKYTEVPYGREGETYFCLQMTEVKKKRRKQIIKELKSTAKNGQFTSVSTS
;
A
#
# COMPACT_ATOMS: atom_id res chain seq x y z
N MET A 1 0.41 7.38 -43.88
CA MET A 1 1.51 8.21 -43.78
C MET A 1 1.37 9.34 -42.88
N LYS A 2 0.80 10.42 -43.37
CA LYS A 2 0.61 11.58 -42.56
C LYS A 2 -0.16 11.29 -41.32
N ASN A 3 -1.03 10.36 -41.40
CA ASN A 3 -1.92 10.09 -40.28
C ASN A 3 -1.21 9.61 -39.07
N SER A 4 -0.15 8.86 -39.28
CA SER A 4 0.55 8.32 -38.12
C SER A 4 1.23 9.38 -37.30
N LEU A 5 1.63 10.44 -37.94
CA LEU A 5 2.26 11.52 -37.21
C LEU A 5 1.32 12.19 -36.25
N ILE A 6 0.12 12.37 -36.70
CA ILE A 6 -0.87 13.03 -35.90
C ILE A 6 -1.22 12.23 -34.67
N LEU A 7 -1.30 10.94 -34.84
CA LEU A 7 -1.65 10.08 -33.73
C LEU A 7 -0.63 10.13 -32.62
N ILE A 8 0.60 10.25 -33.00
CA ILE A 8 1.66 10.26 -32.02
C ILE A 8 1.61 11.47 -31.13
N CYS A 9 1.26 12.60 -31.69
CA CYS A 9 1.28 13.83 -30.95
C CYS A 9 0.41 13.86 -29.73
N PHE A 10 -0.83 13.47 -29.87
CA PHE A 10 -1.71 13.62 -28.75
C PHE A 10 -1.50 12.57 -27.68
N LEU A 11 -0.82 11.52 -28.00
CA LEU A 11 -0.49 10.54 -27.00
C LEU A 11 0.40 11.11 -25.92
N PHE A 12 1.33 11.93 -26.30
CA PHE A 12 2.24 12.51 -25.34
C PHE A 12 1.54 13.42 -24.37
N ILE A 13 0.61 14.15 -24.84
CA ILE A 13 -0.09 15.10 -24.01
C ILE A 13 -0.84 14.41 -22.90
N GLY A 14 -1.50 13.33 -23.22
CA GLY A 14 -2.25 12.62 -22.23
C GLY A 14 -1.38 12.01 -21.14
N ILE A 15 -0.25 11.51 -21.53
CA ILE A 15 0.64 10.84 -20.58
C ILE A 15 1.18 11.80 -19.53
N ALA A 16 1.55 12.97 -19.94
CA ALA A 16 2.12 13.92 -19.00
C ALA A 16 1.16 14.29 -17.89
N GLY A 17 -0.09 14.52 -18.25
CA GLY A 17 -1.07 14.89 -17.24
C GLY A 17 -1.39 13.76 -16.28
N ILE A 18 -1.39 12.56 -16.78
CA ILE A 18 -1.75 11.42 -15.97
C ILE A 18 -0.76 11.16 -14.83
N LYS A 19 0.51 11.37 -15.09
CA LYS A 19 1.50 11.10 -14.04
C LYS A 19 1.32 11.97 -12.83
N ALA A 20 1.00 13.23 -13.03
CA ALA A 20 0.80 14.13 -11.91
C ALA A 20 -0.42 13.73 -11.11
N GLN A 21 -1.45 13.28 -11.78
CA GLN A 21 -2.66 12.86 -11.09
C GLN A 21 -2.46 11.57 -10.33
N ASP A 22 -1.65 10.68 -10.87
CA ASP A 22 -1.43 9.40 -10.22
C ASP A 22 -0.84 9.57 -8.83
N ARG A 23 0.04 10.52 -8.65
CA ARG A 23 0.61 10.74 -7.34
C ARG A 23 -0.43 11.21 -6.34
N ASN A 24 -1.29 12.11 -6.77
CA ASN A 24 -2.32 12.58 -5.88
C ASN A 24 -3.32 11.50 -5.55
N LEU A 25 -3.67 10.73 -6.55
CA LEU A 25 -4.59 9.62 -6.33
C LEU A 25 -4.01 8.58 -5.39
N ALA A 26 -2.74 8.32 -5.50
CA ALA A 26 -2.10 7.36 -4.61
C ALA A 26 -2.15 7.82 -3.18
N LYS A 27 -2.03 9.11 -2.94
CA LYS A 27 -2.12 9.65 -1.60
C LYS A 27 -3.51 9.56 -1.03
N GLU A 28 -4.50 9.82 -1.88
CA GLU A 28 -5.87 9.90 -1.43
C GLU A 28 -6.63 8.60 -1.61
N ALA A 29 -6.07 7.67 -2.35
CA ALA A 29 -6.74 6.41 -2.60
C ALA A 29 -6.95 5.67 -1.30
N LYS A 30 -8.13 5.16 -1.13
CA LYS A 30 -8.42 4.38 0.05
C LYS A 30 -7.76 3.03 -0.08
N CYS A 31 -7.21 2.56 1.01
CA CYS A 31 -6.64 1.23 1.06
C CYS A 31 -7.74 0.25 1.44
N ALA A 32 -7.80 -0.87 0.74
CA ALA A 32 -8.70 -1.92 1.18
C ALA A 32 -8.28 -2.42 2.55
N VAL A 33 -6.97 -2.51 2.75
CA VAL A 33 -6.40 -2.85 4.04
C VAL A 33 -5.22 -1.91 4.27
N ARG A 34 -5.17 -1.34 5.46
CA ARG A 34 -4.07 -0.47 5.86
C ARG A 34 -3.45 -1.01 7.13
N VAL A 35 -2.14 -1.24 7.10
CA VAL A 35 -1.39 -1.68 8.27
C VAL A 35 -0.51 -0.53 8.70
N ASP A 36 -0.77 -0.01 9.88
CA ASP A 36 -0.13 1.21 10.36
C ASP A 36 0.84 0.89 11.49
N PHE A 37 2.05 1.45 11.38
CA PHE A 37 3.08 1.30 12.39
C PHE A 37 3.39 2.66 12.99
N SER A 38 2.94 2.87 14.23
CA SER A 38 3.20 4.12 14.92
C SER A 38 4.38 4.00 15.86
N SER A 39 4.82 5.13 16.38
CA SER A 39 5.94 5.16 17.30
C SER A 39 5.55 5.93 18.56
N PRO A 40 5.94 5.44 19.74
CA PRO A 40 5.76 6.20 20.98
C PRO A 40 6.87 7.23 21.19
N GLY A 41 7.76 7.40 20.20
CA GLY A 41 8.87 8.33 20.29
C GLY A 41 10.23 7.66 20.21
N SER A 42 10.27 6.34 20.18
CA SER A 42 11.53 5.61 20.13
C SER A 42 11.63 4.69 18.91
N GLY A 43 10.74 4.88 17.93
CA GLY A 43 10.73 4.06 16.73
C GLY A 43 9.56 3.10 16.70
N ILE A 44 9.34 2.50 15.55
CA ILE A 44 8.26 1.54 15.40
C ILE A 44 8.70 0.16 15.89
N ASP A 45 7.74 -0.73 16.03
CA ASP A 45 8.01 -2.12 16.41
C ASP A 45 8.52 -2.87 15.18
N LEU A 46 9.84 -2.89 15.02
CA LEU A 46 10.46 -3.49 13.85
C LEU A 46 10.20 -4.98 13.73
N LYS A 47 10.06 -5.65 14.85
CA LYS A 47 9.79 -7.08 14.83
C LYS A 47 8.44 -7.36 14.18
N THR A 48 7.44 -6.58 14.56
CA THR A 48 6.11 -6.72 13.97
C THR A 48 6.10 -6.25 12.52
N TYR A 49 6.84 -5.17 12.23
CA TYR A 49 6.98 -4.69 10.87
C TYR A 49 7.53 -5.80 9.96
N ASP A 50 8.59 -6.46 10.39
CA ASP A 50 9.19 -7.53 9.60
C ASP A 50 8.24 -8.71 9.46
N ALA A 51 7.51 -9.05 10.52
CA ALA A 51 6.56 -10.16 10.47
C ALA A 51 5.43 -9.88 9.50
N ILE A 52 4.91 -8.66 9.51
CA ILE A 52 3.85 -8.26 8.58
C ILE A 52 4.38 -8.28 7.15
N LYS A 53 5.56 -7.73 6.93
CA LYS A 53 6.14 -7.68 5.61
C LYS A 53 6.34 -9.10 5.06
N LYS A 54 6.73 -10.01 5.91
CA LYS A 54 6.89 -11.40 5.52
C LYS A 54 5.57 -12.02 5.07
N ILE A 55 4.49 -11.72 5.78
CA ILE A 55 3.17 -12.21 5.39
C ILE A 55 2.81 -11.70 4.00
N LEU A 56 3.06 -10.43 3.74
CA LEU A 56 2.75 -9.83 2.44
C LEU A 56 3.58 -10.48 1.34
N ASP A 57 4.86 -10.67 1.58
CA ASP A 57 5.76 -11.27 0.60
C ASP A 57 5.44 -12.73 0.35
N ASP A 58 5.16 -13.50 1.40
CA ASP A 58 4.85 -14.92 1.27
C ASP A 58 3.56 -15.13 0.48
N ASN A 59 2.63 -14.21 0.57
CA ASN A 59 1.37 -14.28 -0.16
C ASN A 59 1.43 -13.53 -1.48
N LYS A 60 2.60 -12.99 -1.83
CA LYS A 60 2.82 -12.28 -3.08
C LYS A 60 1.84 -11.14 -3.27
N LEU A 61 1.58 -10.42 -2.20
CA LEU A 61 0.65 -9.31 -2.22
C LEU A 61 1.35 -8.04 -2.68
N LYS A 62 0.62 -7.24 -3.42
CA LYS A 62 1.08 -5.92 -3.82
C LYS A 62 0.70 -4.92 -2.75
N TYR A 63 1.62 -4.07 -2.40
CA TYR A 63 1.36 -3.04 -1.40
C TYR A 63 2.24 -1.82 -1.65
N THR A 64 1.81 -0.71 -1.11
CA THR A 64 2.58 0.52 -1.14
C THR A 64 2.93 0.87 0.28
N GLU A 65 4.19 1.20 0.52
CA GLU A 65 4.62 1.65 1.83
C GLU A 65 4.70 3.17 1.83
N VAL A 66 4.06 3.81 2.81
CA VAL A 66 4.01 5.26 2.90
C VAL A 66 4.56 5.71 4.24
N PRO A 67 5.78 6.21 4.30
CA PRO A 67 6.32 6.77 5.53
C PRO A 67 5.68 8.10 5.82
N TYR A 68 5.41 8.39 7.10
CA TYR A 68 4.72 9.62 7.44
C TYR A 68 5.25 10.33 8.69
N GLY A 69 6.20 9.75 9.38
CA GLY A 69 6.70 10.34 10.60
C GLY A 69 8.22 10.37 10.66
N ARG A 70 8.75 10.92 11.74
CA ARG A 70 10.20 11.06 11.90
C ARG A 70 10.83 9.86 12.58
N GLU A 71 10.04 9.07 13.28
CA GLU A 71 10.54 7.93 14.04
C GLU A 71 10.46 6.64 13.25
N GLY A 72 10.34 6.72 11.94
CA GLY A 72 10.18 5.54 11.10
C GLY A 72 8.75 5.11 10.93
N GLU A 73 7.80 5.91 11.39
CA GLU A 73 6.38 5.60 11.25
C GLU A 73 6.01 5.47 9.78
N THR A 74 5.25 4.44 9.49
CA THR A 74 4.90 4.13 8.12
C THR A 74 3.63 3.32 8.09
N TYR A 75 3.02 3.18 6.93
CA TYR A 75 1.92 2.25 6.79
C TYR A 75 2.00 1.54 5.44
N PHE A 76 1.45 0.35 5.39
CA PHE A 76 1.28 -0.41 4.17
C PHE A 76 -0.14 -0.25 3.68
N CYS A 77 -0.30 0.07 2.41
CA CYS A 77 -1.60 0.21 1.78
C CYS A 77 -1.78 -0.94 0.79
N LEU A 78 -2.79 -1.75 1.01
CA LEU A 78 -3.07 -2.90 0.16
C LEU A 78 -4.45 -2.76 -0.46
N GLN A 79 -4.55 -3.06 -1.74
CA GLN A 79 -5.84 -3.05 -2.42
C GLN A 79 -6.48 -4.42 -2.46
N MET A 80 -5.68 -5.47 -2.37
CA MET A 80 -6.14 -6.86 -2.31
C MET A 80 -6.93 -7.29 -3.55
N THR A 81 -6.77 -6.58 -4.65
CA THR A 81 -7.51 -6.90 -5.87
C THR A 81 -7.03 -8.17 -6.54
N GLU A 82 -5.78 -8.57 -6.25
CA GLU A 82 -5.21 -9.76 -6.83
C GLU A 82 -5.57 -11.03 -6.06
N VAL A 83 -6.36 -10.90 -4.99
CA VAL A 83 -6.65 -12.01 -4.09
C VAL A 83 -8.15 -12.28 -4.06
N LYS A 84 -8.52 -13.55 -4.10
CA LYS A 84 -9.91 -13.93 -4.01
C LYS A 84 -10.48 -13.61 -2.63
N LYS A 85 -11.77 -13.38 -2.58
CA LYS A 85 -12.44 -12.93 -1.37
C LYS A 85 -12.19 -13.84 -0.17
N LYS A 86 -12.24 -15.13 -0.36
CA LYS A 86 -12.03 -16.08 0.72
C LYS A 86 -10.59 -15.99 1.26
N ARG A 87 -9.63 -15.93 0.36
CA ARG A 87 -8.23 -15.82 0.73
C ARG A 87 -7.96 -14.48 1.40
N ARG A 88 -8.61 -13.44 0.90
CA ARG A 88 -8.46 -12.11 1.45
C ARG A 88 -8.83 -12.07 2.92
N LYS A 89 -9.93 -12.71 3.29
CA LYS A 89 -10.35 -12.76 4.68
C LYS A 89 -9.33 -13.46 5.56
N GLN A 90 -8.74 -14.54 5.06
CA GLN A 90 -7.74 -15.27 5.82
C GLN A 90 -6.49 -14.42 6.04
N ILE A 91 -6.05 -13.72 5.00
CA ILE A 91 -4.88 -12.87 5.10
C ILE A 91 -5.13 -11.73 6.06
N ILE A 92 -6.28 -11.09 5.99
CA ILE A 92 -6.62 -10.00 6.88
C ILE A 92 -6.62 -10.48 8.32
N LYS A 93 -7.16 -11.66 8.56
CA LYS A 93 -7.17 -12.23 9.89
C LYS A 93 -5.76 -12.46 10.42
N GLU A 94 -4.89 -12.94 9.56
CA GLU A 94 -3.50 -13.17 9.92
C GLU A 94 -2.79 -11.86 10.22
N LEU A 95 -3.03 -10.85 9.41
CA LEU A 95 -2.43 -9.53 9.63
C LEU A 95 -2.90 -8.93 10.95
N LYS A 96 -4.19 -9.03 11.23
CA LYS A 96 -4.74 -8.51 12.48
C LYS A 96 -4.18 -9.23 13.69
N SER A 97 -4.02 -10.54 13.60
CA SER A 97 -3.46 -11.32 14.69
C SER A 97 -2.02 -10.93 14.95
N THR A 98 -1.24 -10.79 13.91
CA THR A 98 0.16 -10.40 14.04
C THR A 98 0.29 -9.00 14.63
N ALA A 99 -0.53 -8.07 14.16
CA ALA A 99 -0.51 -6.71 14.67
C ALA A 99 -0.92 -6.65 16.14
N LYS A 100 -1.88 -7.48 16.53
CA LYS A 100 -2.34 -7.51 17.91
C LYS A 100 -1.26 -7.99 18.85
N ASN A 101 -0.40 -8.89 18.39
CA ASN A 101 0.71 -9.37 19.20
C ASN A 101 1.88 -8.39 19.24
N GLY A 102 1.85 -7.39 18.38
CA GLY A 102 2.89 -6.37 18.35
C GLY A 102 2.47 -5.14 19.13
N GLN A 103 3.31 -4.11 19.07
CA GLN A 103 3.08 -2.85 19.76
C GLN A 103 2.89 -1.73 18.74
N PHE A 104 1.96 -0.84 19.04
CA PHE A 104 1.73 0.36 18.23
C PHE A 104 1.50 0.05 16.75
N THR A 105 0.91 -1.10 16.49
CA THR A 105 0.59 -1.55 15.13
C THR A 105 -0.90 -1.79 15.04
N SER A 106 -1.51 -1.32 13.97
CA SER A 106 -2.95 -1.50 13.79
C SER A 106 -3.25 -1.88 12.35
N VAL A 107 -4.34 -2.63 12.18
CA VAL A 107 -4.82 -3.03 10.86
C VAL A 107 -6.24 -2.53 10.72
N SER A 108 -6.49 -1.74 9.69
CA SER A 108 -7.84 -1.26 9.43
C SER A 108 -8.26 -1.68 8.03
N THR A 109 -9.56 -1.89 7.87
CA THR A 109 -10.16 -2.28 6.60
C THR A 109 -11.24 -1.29 6.23
N SER A 110 -11.42 -1.07 4.96
CA SER A 110 -12.48 -0.18 4.50
C SER A 110 -13.73 -0.93 4.10
#